data_c1312c83209f7394cb69663b4349c6d5
#
_entry.id   c1312c83209f7394cb69663b4349c6d5
#
_cell.length_a   1.000
_cell.length_b   1.000
_cell.length_c   1.000
_cell.angle_alpha   90.00
_cell.angle_beta   90.00
_cell.angle_gamma   90.00
#
_symmetry.space_group_name_H-M   'P 1'
#
loop_
_entity.id
_entity.type
_entity.pdbx_description
1 polymer ?
#
loop_
_entity_poly.entity_id
_entity_poly.type
_entity_poly.pdbx_seq_one_letter_code
_entity_poly.pdbx_strand_id
1 'polypeptide(L)'
;AERMPSAENTFRNLVLNQRVSTVSPFVSVGAWKSCAGAVLDFGSAPVWCGLDLSSRTDLTSLVSIGRIAGVWHVKPHFWTPEHGLMDRSKRDRAPYGVWVRQGYLHTTPGATVDYEYVAQDIAAITAEWNVQAIAYDRWRIALMQKEFDEQGISLPLVEFGQGYKDMSPAIEALECEILNGRLAHGGHPVLTMCASNAVVARDPAGNRKLDKHKATGRIDGMQALAMAFGVVPAEGPVVASFWEAASA
;
A
#
# COMPACT_ATOMS: atom_id res chain seq x y z
N ALA A 1 15.03 19.72 -3.81
CA ALA A 1 13.69 19.50 -3.23
C ALA A 1 12.88 18.54 -4.08
N GLU A 2 12.86 18.68 -5.41
CA GLU A 2 12.11 17.75 -6.30
C GLU A 2 12.58 16.29 -6.22
N ARG A 3 13.87 16.06 -5.95
CA ARG A 3 14.45 14.71 -5.84
C ARG A 3 14.42 14.11 -4.42
N MET A 4 14.01 14.89 -3.41
CA MET A 4 13.94 14.44 -2.02
C MET A 4 12.69 15.02 -1.35
N PRO A 5 11.54 14.37 -1.47
CA PRO A 5 10.27 14.86 -0.90
C PRO A 5 10.35 15.12 0.60
N SER A 6 11.12 14.32 1.34
CA SER A 6 11.36 14.50 2.78
C SER A 6 12.13 15.78 3.13
N ALA A 7 12.85 16.38 2.20
CA ALA A 7 13.58 17.63 2.38
C ALA A 7 12.79 18.87 1.89
N GLU A 8 11.69 18.69 1.17
CA GLU A 8 10.91 19.79 0.59
C GLU A 8 10.36 20.72 1.67
N ASN A 9 9.80 20.19 2.74
CA ASN A 9 9.26 21.00 3.84
C ASN A 9 10.35 21.77 4.56
N THR A 10 11.52 21.17 4.77
CA THR A 10 12.68 21.85 5.35
C THR A 10 13.17 22.96 4.43
N PHE A 11 13.26 22.72 3.15
CA PHE A 11 13.63 23.73 2.15
C PHE A 11 12.64 24.89 2.12
N ARG A 12 11.32 24.60 2.07
CA ARG A 12 10.26 25.62 2.07
C ARG A 12 10.29 26.45 3.35
N ASN A 13 10.47 25.84 4.52
CA ASN A 13 10.56 26.55 5.79
C ASN A 13 11.82 27.40 5.89
N LEU A 14 12.99 26.84 5.63
CA LEU A 14 14.27 27.50 5.92
C LEU A 14 14.74 28.42 4.80
N VAL A 15 14.42 28.10 3.53
CA VAL A 15 14.92 28.85 2.38
C VAL A 15 13.85 29.78 1.82
N LEU A 16 12.60 29.33 1.72
CA LEU A 16 11.50 30.10 1.15
C LEU A 16 10.65 30.82 2.20
N ASN A 17 10.97 30.67 3.49
CA ASN A 17 10.22 31.22 4.61
C ASN A 17 8.70 30.92 4.55
N GLN A 18 8.34 29.77 3.98
CA GLN A 18 6.97 29.28 3.89
C GLN A 18 6.67 28.43 5.12
N ARG A 19 5.62 28.77 5.87
CA ARG A 19 5.13 27.90 6.96
C ARG A 19 4.59 26.60 6.37
N VAL A 20 5.36 25.52 6.51
CA VAL A 20 4.96 24.16 6.17
C VAL A 20 4.94 23.31 7.44
N SER A 21 4.11 22.30 7.45
CA SER A 21 4.07 21.33 8.54
C SER A 21 5.46 20.70 8.74
N THR A 22 5.89 20.55 9.99
CA THR A 22 7.17 19.91 10.37
C THR A 22 7.17 18.40 10.11
N VAL A 23 6.07 17.87 9.62
CA VAL A 23 5.89 16.46 9.32
C VAL A 23 6.46 16.20 7.92
N SER A 24 7.37 15.23 7.81
CA SER A 24 7.91 14.80 6.51
C SER A 24 6.93 13.86 5.82
N PRO A 25 6.23 14.29 4.77
CA PRO A 25 5.37 13.40 3.99
C PRO A 25 6.21 12.29 3.36
N PHE A 26 5.61 11.11 3.19
CA PHE A 26 6.29 10.00 2.53
C PHE A 26 6.61 10.33 1.07
N VAL A 27 5.62 10.83 0.34
CA VAL A 27 5.78 11.26 -1.07
C VAL A 27 5.19 12.64 -1.29
N SER A 28 5.72 13.39 -2.25
CA SER A 28 5.12 14.66 -2.66
C SER A 28 3.82 14.42 -3.44
N VAL A 29 2.88 15.37 -3.34
CA VAL A 29 1.61 15.31 -4.09
C VAL A 29 1.86 15.25 -5.60
N GLY A 30 2.89 15.94 -6.09
CA GLY A 30 3.25 15.95 -7.51
C GLY A 30 3.74 14.58 -7.98
N ALA A 31 4.68 13.95 -7.25
CA ALA A 31 5.19 12.63 -7.57
C ALA A 31 4.10 11.55 -7.53
N TRP A 32 3.20 11.61 -6.52
CA TRP A 32 2.06 10.71 -6.47
C TRP A 32 1.12 10.88 -7.67
N LYS A 33 0.74 12.12 -7.98
CA LYS A 33 -0.16 12.41 -9.11
C LYS A 33 0.42 12.00 -10.46
N SER A 34 1.74 12.09 -10.67
CA SER A 34 2.36 11.64 -11.93
C SER A 34 2.22 10.13 -12.15
N CYS A 35 1.95 9.35 -11.09
CA CYS A 35 1.71 7.91 -11.15
C CYS A 35 0.23 7.53 -11.29
N ALA A 36 -0.69 8.49 -11.56
CA ALA A 36 -2.13 8.23 -11.69
C ALA A 36 -2.54 7.64 -13.05
N GLY A 37 -1.60 7.10 -13.82
CA GLY A 37 -1.85 6.43 -15.10
C GLY A 37 -2.82 5.24 -14.98
N ALA A 38 -3.39 4.82 -16.11
CA ALA A 38 -4.33 3.70 -16.17
C ALA A 38 -3.70 2.40 -15.63
N VAL A 39 -4.47 1.66 -14.86
CA VAL A 39 -4.05 0.36 -14.33
C VAL A 39 -4.46 -0.73 -15.31
N LEU A 40 -3.48 -1.51 -15.76
CA LEU A 40 -3.71 -2.68 -16.61
C LEU A 40 -4.11 -3.88 -15.76
N ASP A 41 -4.73 -4.86 -16.40
CA ASP A 41 -4.97 -6.15 -15.76
C ASP A 41 -3.66 -6.93 -15.65
N PHE A 42 -3.53 -7.70 -14.55
CA PHE A 42 -2.31 -8.46 -14.29
C PHE A 42 -2.12 -9.62 -15.28
N GLY A 43 -3.21 -10.19 -15.81
CA GLY A 43 -3.13 -11.37 -16.67
C GLY A 43 -2.35 -12.50 -16.00
N SER A 44 -1.34 -13.03 -16.67
CA SER A 44 -0.44 -14.07 -16.15
C SER A 44 0.77 -13.52 -15.35
N ALA A 45 0.91 -12.20 -15.23
CA ALA A 45 2.04 -11.62 -14.51
C ALA A 45 2.04 -12.05 -13.03
N PRO A 46 3.21 -12.25 -12.42
CA PRO A 46 3.30 -12.48 -10.97
C PRO A 46 2.74 -11.29 -10.19
N VAL A 47 1.97 -11.61 -9.14
CA VAL A 47 1.30 -10.62 -8.28
C VAL A 47 1.77 -10.77 -6.85
N TRP A 48 2.11 -9.67 -6.22
CA TRP A 48 2.41 -9.59 -4.79
C TRP A 48 1.40 -8.68 -4.11
N CYS A 49 0.99 -9.05 -2.92
CA CYS A 49 -0.02 -8.32 -2.19
C CYS A 49 0.46 -7.93 -0.79
N GLY A 50 -0.08 -6.85 -0.26
CA GLY A 50 0.04 -6.51 1.15
C GLY A 50 -1.36 -6.40 1.76
N LEU A 51 -1.53 -6.97 2.94
CA LEU A 51 -2.77 -7.00 3.70
C LEU A 51 -2.57 -6.30 5.04
N ASP A 52 -3.18 -5.13 5.22
CA ASP A 52 -3.21 -4.40 6.50
C ASP A 52 -4.60 -4.50 7.12
N LEU A 53 -4.69 -5.27 8.20
CA LEU A 53 -5.96 -5.58 8.88
C LEU A 53 -6.28 -4.54 9.95
N SER A 54 -7.48 -4.00 9.91
CA SER A 54 -7.99 -3.13 10.97
C SER A 54 -8.44 -3.93 12.20
N SER A 55 -8.42 -3.30 13.38
CA SER A 55 -8.85 -4.01 14.61
C SER A 55 -10.35 -4.06 14.80
N ARG A 56 -11.08 -3.04 14.39
CA ARG A 56 -12.52 -2.90 14.63
C ARG A 56 -13.23 -2.08 13.56
N THR A 57 -12.91 -0.79 13.48
CA THR A 57 -13.70 0.18 12.71
C THR A 57 -12.87 0.96 11.69
N ASP A 58 -11.59 0.68 11.60
CA ASP A 58 -10.67 1.34 10.66
C ASP A 58 -10.72 0.67 9.28
N LEU A 59 -9.94 1.18 8.34
CA LEU A 59 -9.84 0.59 7.02
C LEU A 59 -9.04 -0.72 7.09
N THR A 60 -9.58 -1.79 6.56
CA THR A 60 -8.82 -2.97 6.14
C THR A 60 -8.46 -2.78 4.68
N SER A 61 -7.25 -3.11 4.29
CA SER A 61 -6.78 -2.90 2.92
C SER A 61 -5.98 -4.09 2.40
N LEU A 62 -6.31 -4.53 1.21
CA LEU A 62 -5.48 -5.38 0.36
C LEU A 62 -4.98 -4.53 -0.80
N VAL A 63 -3.67 -4.44 -0.96
CA VAL A 63 -3.09 -3.76 -2.13
C VAL A 63 -2.24 -4.74 -2.90
N SER A 64 -2.62 -4.96 -4.15
CA SER A 64 -1.98 -5.91 -5.07
C SER A 64 -1.15 -5.16 -6.10
N ILE A 65 0.05 -5.68 -6.39
CA ILE A 65 0.97 -5.12 -7.38
C ILE A 65 1.42 -6.20 -8.36
N GLY A 66 1.52 -5.83 -9.62
CA GLY A 66 2.10 -6.66 -10.68
C GLY A 66 2.86 -5.79 -11.67
N ARG A 67 3.98 -6.29 -12.20
CA ARG A 67 4.82 -5.54 -13.15
C ARG A 67 4.51 -5.92 -14.58
N ILE A 68 4.07 -4.95 -15.38
CA ILE A 68 3.71 -5.15 -16.78
C ILE A 68 4.47 -4.11 -17.61
N ALA A 69 5.22 -4.55 -18.60
CA ALA A 69 6.03 -3.68 -19.47
C ALA A 69 6.93 -2.69 -18.69
N GLY A 70 7.49 -3.13 -17.55
CA GLY A 70 8.40 -2.32 -16.75
C GLY A 70 7.71 -1.37 -15.75
N VAL A 71 6.38 -1.28 -15.75
CA VAL A 71 5.59 -0.44 -14.84
C VAL A 71 4.87 -1.32 -13.82
N TRP A 72 4.88 -0.92 -12.55
CA TRP A 72 4.11 -1.55 -11.50
C TRP A 72 2.67 -1.03 -11.51
N HIS A 73 1.71 -1.91 -11.75
CA HIS A 73 0.29 -1.62 -11.69
C HIS A 73 -0.24 -1.97 -10.31
N VAL A 74 -1.02 -1.05 -9.71
CA VAL A 74 -1.50 -1.16 -8.33
C VAL A 74 -3.02 -1.29 -8.34
N LYS A 75 -3.55 -2.38 -7.77
CA LYS A 75 -4.99 -2.61 -7.58
C LYS A 75 -5.30 -2.65 -6.08
N PRO A 76 -5.79 -1.56 -5.47
CA PRO A 76 -6.15 -1.53 -4.07
C PRO A 76 -7.61 -1.90 -3.84
N HIS A 77 -7.87 -2.64 -2.75
CA HIS A 77 -9.19 -2.96 -2.25
C HIS A 77 -9.28 -2.55 -0.78
N PHE A 78 -10.42 -1.97 -0.39
CA PHE A 78 -10.61 -1.45 0.96
C PHE A 78 -11.96 -1.89 1.52
N TRP A 79 -11.98 -2.23 2.81
CA TRP A 79 -13.17 -2.58 3.56
C TRP A 79 -13.27 -1.76 4.84
N THR A 80 -14.51 -1.47 5.26
CA THR A 80 -14.84 -0.81 6.52
C THR A 80 -16.23 -1.28 6.96
N PRO A 81 -16.55 -1.32 8.27
CA PRO A 81 -17.91 -1.67 8.69
C PRO A 81 -18.96 -0.72 8.10
N GLU A 82 -20.16 -1.22 7.84
CA GLU A 82 -21.29 -0.40 7.40
C GLU A 82 -21.75 0.55 8.50
N HIS A 83 -21.93 0.04 9.73
CA HIS A 83 -22.36 0.84 10.86
C HIS A 83 -21.35 1.95 11.17
N GLY A 84 -21.85 3.16 11.38
CA GLY A 84 -21.04 4.33 11.70
C GLY A 84 -20.20 4.88 10.53
N LEU A 85 -20.48 4.49 9.29
CA LEU A 85 -19.76 4.96 8.09
C LEU A 85 -19.76 6.49 7.99
N MET A 86 -20.90 7.14 8.26
CA MET A 86 -21.03 8.61 8.18
C MET A 86 -20.23 9.33 9.27
N ASP A 87 -20.13 8.76 10.46
CA ASP A 87 -19.33 9.35 11.55
C ASP A 87 -17.83 9.20 11.27
N ARG A 88 -17.40 8.06 10.73
CA ARG A 88 -16.04 7.88 10.26
C ARG A 88 -15.70 8.83 9.11
N SER A 89 -16.62 9.01 8.16
CA SER A 89 -16.50 9.97 7.06
C SER A 89 -16.25 11.39 7.57
N LYS A 90 -16.98 11.83 8.59
CA LYS A 90 -16.80 13.14 9.24
C LYS A 90 -15.46 13.21 9.99
N ARG A 91 -15.15 12.19 10.81
CA ARG A 91 -13.91 12.13 11.59
C ARG A 91 -12.67 12.20 10.71
N ASP A 92 -12.66 11.40 9.65
CA ASP A 92 -11.51 11.26 8.76
C ASP A 92 -11.54 12.31 7.61
N ARG A 93 -12.57 13.17 7.58
CA ARG A 93 -12.80 14.20 6.55
C ARG A 93 -12.72 13.65 5.13
N ALA A 94 -13.28 12.46 4.94
CA ALA A 94 -13.22 11.71 3.68
C ALA A 94 -14.62 11.30 3.24
N PRO A 95 -14.97 11.36 1.95
CA PRO A 95 -16.31 11.10 1.45
C PRO A 95 -16.59 9.59 1.31
N TYR A 96 -16.50 8.82 2.39
CA TYR A 96 -16.63 7.36 2.37
C TYR A 96 -17.92 6.88 1.69
N GLY A 97 -19.04 7.53 1.97
CA GLY A 97 -20.31 7.18 1.34
C GLY A 97 -20.33 7.40 -0.18
N VAL A 98 -19.53 8.34 -0.71
CA VAL A 98 -19.35 8.51 -2.16
C VAL A 98 -18.50 7.37 -2.70
N TRP A 99 -17.40 7.05 -2.04
CA TRP A 99 -16.48 5.99 -2.46
C TRP A 99 -17.12 4.60 -2.42
N VAL A 100 -18.03 4.35 -1.46
CA VAL A 100 -18.81 3.11 -1.44
C VAL A 100 -19.71 3.02 -2.67
N ARG A 101 -20.46 4.09 -3.01
CA ARG A 101 -21.33 4.10 -4.21
C ARG A 101 -20.54 3.97 -5.53
N GLN A 102 -19.30 4.41 -5.54
CA GLN A 102 -18.41 4.33 -6.71
C GLN A 102 -17.59 3.02 -6.77
N GLY A 103 -17.72 2.15 -5.77
CA GLY A 103 -16.99 0.87 -5.70
C GLY A 103 -15.52 0.98 -5.29
N TYR A 104 -15.07 2.13 -4.78
CA TYR A 104 -13.70 2.31 -4.27
C TYR A 104 -13.52 1.87 -2.81
N LEU A 105 -14.60 1.69 -2.08
CA LEU A 105 -14.61 1.25 -0.69
C LEU A 105 -15.77 0.28 -0.51
N HIS A 106 -15.49 -0.89 0.06
CA HIS A 106 -16.51 -1.89 0.37
C HIS A 106 -16.94 -1.78 1.83
N THR A 107 -18.21 -2.04 2.11
CA THR A 107 -18.70 -2.12 3.48
C THR A 107 -18.91 -3.58 3.87
N THR A 108 -18.46 -3.94 5.08
CA THR A 108 -18.80 -5.22 5.68
C THR A 108 -20.02 -5.09 6.60
N PRO A 109 -20.83 -6.14 6.78
CA PRO A 109 -21.96 -6.11 7.71
C PRO A 109 -21.53 -5.78 9.14
N GLY A 110 -22.41 -5.13 9.91
CA GLY A 110 -22.22 -4.91 11.35
C GLY A 110 -21.42 -3.67 11.73
N ALA A 111 -21.00 -3.63 13.01
CA ALA A 111 -20.33 -2.50 13.63
C ALA A 111 -18.79 -2.61 13.65
N THR A 112 -18.27 -3.79 13.37
CA THR A 112 -16.83 -4.09 13.25
C THR A 112 -16.57 -4.73 11.90
N VAL A 113 -15.31 -4.70 11.44
CA VAL A 113 -14.94 -5.41 10.21
C VAL A 113 -15.29 -6.89 10.36
N ASP A 114 -16.02 -7.40 9.40
CA ASP A 114 -16.36 -8.80 9.27
C ASP A 114 -15.25 -9.50 8.47
N TYR A 115 -14.45 -10.32 9.16
CA TYR A 115 -13.32 -11.00 8.55
C TYR A 115 -13.73 -12.16 7.66
N GLU A 116 -14.89 -12.80 7.92
CA GLU A 116 -15.44 -13.82 7.04
C GLU A 116 -15.74 -13.22 5.67
N TYR A 117 -16.46 -12.08 5.66
CA TYR A 117 -16.75 -11.34 4.43
C TYR A 117 -15.47 -10.94 3.68
N VAL A 118 -14.48 -10.37 4.40
CA VAL A 118 -13.21 -9.94 3.80
C VAL A 118 -12.43 -11.13 3.24
N ALA A 119 -12.44 -12.29 3.90
CA ALA A 119 -11.76 -13.50 3.43
C ALA A 119 -12.35 -14.01 2.11
N GLN A 120 -13.68 -14.02 1.99
CA GLN A 120 -14.39 -14.40 0.75
C GLN A 120 -14.05 -13.43 -0.39
N ASP A 121 -14.09 -12.13 -0.13
CA ASP A 121 -13.74 -11.12 -1.12
C ASP A 121 -12.28 -11.26 -1.58
N ILE A 122 -11.32 -11.44 -0.65
CA ILE A 122 -9.91 -11.65 -0.99
C ILE A 122 -9.76 -12.87 -1.89
N ALA A 123 -10.40 -14.00 -1.56
CA ALA A 123 -10.35 -15.20 -2.37
C ALA A 123 -10.91 -14.96 -3.78
N ALA A 124 -12.05 -14.29 -3.89
CA ALA A 124 -12.66 -13.96 -5.17
C ALA A 124 -11.80 -13.01 -6.01
N ILE A 125 -11.23 -11.96 -5.40
CA ILE A 125 -10.37 -10.98 -6.06
C ILE A 125 -9.10 -11.63 -6.60
N THR A 126 -8.51 -12.56 -5.85
CA THR A 126 -7.22 -13.17 -6.18
C THR A 126 -7.33 -14.45 -7.02
N ALA A 127 -8.54 -14.97 -7.23
CA ALA A 127 -8.79 -16.26 -7.86
C ALA A 127 -8.16 -16.42 -9.26
N GLU A 128 -8.13 -15.34 -10.04
CA GLU A 128 -7.62 -15.35 -11.41
C GLU A 128 -6.17 -14.83 -11.51
N TRP A 129 -5.53 -14.49 -10.38
CA TRP A 129 -4.19 -13.90 -10.37
C TRP A 129 -3.13 -14.94 -10.02
N ASN A 130 -1.96 -14.77 -10.60
CA ASN A 130 -0.77 -15.54 -10.25
C ASN A 130 -0.12 -14.97 -8.97
N VAL A 131 -0.80 -15.12 -7.82
CA VAL A 131 -0.36 -14.57 -6.54
C VAL A 131 0.85 -15.33 -6.01
N GLN A 132 1.96 -14.63 -5.82
CA GLN A 132 3.22 -15.16 -5.32
C GLN A 132 3.33 -15.08 -3.79
N ALA A 133 2.85 -13.97 -3.20
CA ALA A 133 2.86 -13.76 -1.77
C ALA A 133 1.82 -12.71 -1.36
N ILE A 134 1.24 -12.88 -0.18
CA ILE A 134 0.42 -11.87 0.51
C ILE A 134 1.11 -11.54 1.83
N ALA A 135 1.78 -10.40 1.88
CA ALA A 135 2.41 -9.88 3.09
C ALA A 135 1.36 -9.43 4.11
N TYR A 136 1.48 -9.84 5.36
CA TYR A 136 0.58 -9.45 6.43
C TYR A 136 1.31 -9.12 7.73
N ASP A 137 0.72 -8.26 8.58
CA ASP A 137 1.22 -8.03 9.93
C ASP A 137 0.74 -9.12 10.88
N ARG A 138 1.69 -9.78 11.56
CA ARG A 138 1.44 -10.90 12.50
C ARG A 138 0.44 -10.61 13.61
N TRP A 139 0.28 -9.35 14.01
CA TRP A 139 -0.50 -9.00 15.20
C TRP A 139 -2.01 -9.29 15.07
N ARG A 140 -2.55 -9.46 13.87
CA ARG A 140 -4.00 -9.62 13.65
C ARG A 140 -4.38 -10.74 12.71
N ILE A 141 -3.40 -11.43 12.19
CA ILE A 141 -3.62 -12.45 11.18
C ILE A 141 -4.38 -13.67 11.71
N ALA A 142 -4.25 -13.99 13.02
CA ALA A 142 -4.84 -15.21 13.57
C ALA A 142 -6.36 -15.32 13.34
N LEU A 143 -7.10 -14.20 13.40
CA LEU A 143 -8.52 -14.19 13.09
C LEU A 143 -8.77 -14.43 11.59
N MET A 144 -8.02 -13.77 10.73
CA MET A 144 -8.16 -13.95 9.29
C MET A 144 -7.71 -15.35 8.83
N GLN A 145 -6.66 -15.91 9.42
CA GLN A 145 -6.23 -17.29 9.13
C GLN A 145 -7.32 -18.30 9.50
N LYS A 146 -7.96 -18.10 10.67
CA LYS A 146 -9.09 -18.93 11.07
C LYS A 146 -10.21 -18.89 10.02
N GLU A 147 -10.57 -17.70 9.53
CA GLU A 147 -11.59 -17.57 8.49
C GLU A 147 -11.17 -18.25 7.17
N PHE A 148 -9.90 -18.11 6.76
CA PHE A 148 -9.39 -18.81 5.59
C PHE A 148 -9.45 -20.32 5.76
N ASP A 149 -9.04 -20.86 6.91
CA ASP A 149 -9.06 -22.29 7.22
C ASP A 149 -10.51 -22.84 7.23
N GLU A 150 -11.44 -22.13 7.90
CA GLU A 150 -12.85 -22.52 7.98
C GLU A 150 -13.56 -22.53 6.62
N GLN A 151 -13.11 -21.67 5.71
CA GLN A 151 -13.67 -21.56 4.35
C GLN A 151 -12.88 -22.38 3.31
N GLY A 152 -11.82 -23.08 3.72
CA GLY A 152 -10.97 -23.85 2.81
C GLY A 152 -10.18 -22.99 1.81
N ILE A 153 -9.93 -21.72 2.15
CA ILE A 153 -9.17 -20.78 1.31
C ILE A 153 -7.68 -20.96 1.57
N SER A 154 -6.93 -21.32 0.53
CA SER A 154 -5.47 -21.46 0.61
C SER A 154 -4.78 -20.33 -0.17
N LEU A 155 -4.05 -19.46 0.53
CA LEU A 155 -3.35 -18.32 -0.04
C LEU A 155 -1.87 -18.31 0.41
N PRO A 156 -0.93 -17.82 -0.41
CA PRO A 156 0.50 -17.74 -0.07
C PRO A 156 0.78 -16.61 0.93
N LEU A 157 0.38 -16.79 2.19
CA LEU A 157 0.54 -15.81 3.25
C LEU A 157 1.98 -15.75 3.73
N VAL A 158 2.53 -14.54 3.87
CA VAL A 158 3.90 -14.26 4.32
C VAL A 158 3.89 -13.24 5.46
N GLU A 159 4.45 -13.60 6.60
CA GLU A 159 4.60 -12.67 7.73
C GLU A 159 5.54 -11.53 7.37
N PHE A 160 5.10 -10.28 7.62
CA PHE A 160 5.86 -9.07 7.36
C PHE A 160 5.81 -8.11 8.54
N GLY A 161 6.98 -7.73 9.08
CA GLY A 161 7.06 -6.82 10.21
C GLY A 161 6.81 -5.37 9.82
N GLN A 162 5.99 -4.65 10.59
CA GLN A 162 5.80 -3.21 10.43
C GLN A 162 6.86 -2.36 11.18
N GLY A 163 7.96 -2.97 11.61
CA GLY A 163 9.12 -2.31 12.22
C GLY A 163 10.07 -1.70 11.19
N TYR A 164 11.09 -0.99 11.70
CA TYR A 164 12.09 -0.35 10.83
C TYR A 164 12.86 -1.32 9.95
N LYS A 165 13.14 -2.53 10.47
CA LYS A 165 13.93 -3.55 9.76
C LYS A 165 13.30 -3.95 8.42
N ASP A 166 12.01 -4.27 8.45
CA ASP A 166 11.32 -4.80 7.28
C ASP A 166 10.73 -3.67 6.41
N MET A 167 10.20 -2.62 7.07
CA MET A 167 9.59 -1.50 6.36
C MET A 167 10.60 -0.59 5.65
N SER A 168 11.83 -0.45 6.15
CA SER A 168 12.79 0.50 5.55
C SER A 168 13.13 0.14 4.10
N PRO A 169 13.56 -1.08 3.77
CA PRO A 169 13.80 -1.45 2.37
C PRO A 169 12.50 -1.45 1.53
N ALA A 170 11.35 -1.81 2.11
CA ALA A 170 10.08 -1.84 1.41
C ALA A 170 9.63 -0.45 0.95
N ILE A 171 9.68 0.56 1.83
CA ILE A 171 9.32 1.94 1.47
C ILE A 171 10.36 2.60 0.56
N GLU A 172 11.62 2.21 0.65
CA GLU A 172 12.65 2.66 -0.28
C GLU A 172 12.41 2.16 -1.70
N ALA A 173 12.08 0.87 -1.86
CA ALA A 173 11.71 0.28 -3.14
C ALA A 173 10.47 0.99 -3.74
N LEU A 174 9.41 1.15 -2.96
CA LEU A 174 8.20 1.85 -3.38
C LEU A 174 8.48 3.31 -3.78
N GLU A 175 9.24 4.07 -2.97
CA GLU A 175 9.59 5.45 -3.25
C GLU A 175 10.39 5.57 -4.55
N CYS A 176 11.33 4.65 -4.78
CA CYS A 176 12.12 4.58 -6.01
C CYS A 176 11.23 4.43 -7.25
N GLU A 177 10.26 3.53 -7.23
CA GLU A 177 9.33 3.32 -8.35
C GLU A 177 8.42 4.53 -8.59
N ILE A 178 7.94 5.18 -7.52
CA ILE A 178 7.15 6.42 -7.63
C ILE A 178 7.99 7.55 -8.25
N LEU A 179 9.21 7.78 -7.75
CA LEU A 179 10.06 8.88 -8.22
C LEU A 179 10.54 8.68 -9.66
N ASN A 180 10.68 7.45 -10.10
CA ASN A 180 11.04 7.12 -11.48
C ASN A 180 9.83 7.04 -12.43
N GLY A 181 8.60 7.29 -11.95
CA GLY A 181 7.37 7.21 -12.76
C GLY A 181 7.06 5.80 -13.25
N ARG A 182 7.54 4.76 -12.55
CA ARG A 182 7.32 3.36 -12.90
C ARG A 182 6.21 2.70 -12.05
N LEU A 183 5.26 3.50 -11.59
CA LEU A 183 4.06 3.06 -10.87
C LEU A 183 2.82 3.59 -11.57
N ALA A 184 1.74 2.81 -11.61
CA ALA A 184 0.42 3.20 -12.10
C ALA A 184 -0.65 2.76 -11.09
N HIS A 185 -1.31 3.74 -10.42
CA HIS A 185 -2.33 3.47 -9.39
C HIS A 185 -3.73 3.94 -9.77
N GLY A 186 -3.94 4.38 -11.01
CA GLY A 186 -5.26 4.74 -11.54
C GLY A 186 -5.96 5.92 -10.86
N GLY A 187 -5.26 6.67 -10.01
CA GLY A 187 -5.87 7.76 -9.24
C GLY A 187 -6.87 7.27 -8.18
N HIS A 188 -6.79 6.02 -7.71
CA HIS A 188 -7.72 5.45 -6.73
C HIS A 188 -7.87 6.37 -5.50
N PRO A 189 -9.10 6.88 -5.19
CA PRO A 189 -9.26 7.99 -4.25
C PRO A 189 -8.91 7.61 -2.80
N VAL A 190 -9.26 6.40 -2.35
CA VAL A 190 -8.93 5.95 -0.99
C VAL A 190 -7.42 5.78 -0.84
N LEU A 191 -6.74 5.18 -1.83
CA LEU A 191 -5.28 5.03 -1.80
C LEU A 191 -4.58 6.40 -1.87
N THR A 192 -5.10 7.33 -2.67
CA THR A 192 -4.59 8.71 -2.77
C THR A 192 -4.76 9.47 -1.45
N MET A 193 -5.88 9.29 -0.74
CA MET A 193 -6.03 9.81 0.61
C MET A 193 -4.96 9.23 1.55
N CYS A 194 -4.76 7.91 1.53
CA CYS A 194 -3.72 7.26 2.34
C CYS A 194 -2.31 7.80 2.02
N ALA A 195 -2.00 8.01 0.75
CA ALA A 195 -0.72 8.58 0.33
C ALA A 195 -0.52 10.01 0.82
N SER A 196 -1.58 10.84 0.78
CA SER A 196 -1.55 12.22 1.27
C SER A 196 -1.36 12.32 2.79
N ASN A 197 -1.81 11.31 3.54
CA ASN A 197 -1.69 11.25 4.99
C ASN A 197 -0.38 10.59 5.46
N ALA A 198 0.30 9.84 4.58
CA ALA A 198 1.44 9.02 4.94
C ALA A 198 2.66 9.86 5.35
N VAL A 199 3.19 9.54 6.53
CA VAL A 199 4.33 10.20 7.15
C VAL A 199 5.38 9.17 7.48
N VAL A 200 6.65 9.56 7.34
CA VAL A 200 7.81 8.71 7.65
C VAL A 200 8.40 9.06 9.01
N ALA A 201 8.57 8.05 9.86
CA ALA A 201 9.46 8.11 11.02
C ALA A 201 10.83 7.57 10.64
N ARG A 202 11.87 8.11 11.29
CA ARG A 202 13.25 7.63 11.18
C ARG A 202 13.78 7.22 12.54
N ASP A 203 14.58 6.16 12.56
CA ASP A 203 15.38 5.81 13.73
C ASP A 203 16.75 6.52 13.70
N PRO A 204 17.56 6.44 14.78
CA PRO A 204 18.89 7.03 14.80
C PRO A 204 19.87 6.48 13.74
N ALA A 205 19.65 5.27 13.25
CA ALA A 205 20.45 4.65 12.19
C ALA A 205 20.00 5.08 10.78
N GLY A 206 18.92 5.89 10.68
CA GLY A 206 18.38 6.39 9.42
C GLY A 206 17.35 5.46 8.77
N ASN A 207 17.05 4.31 9.37
CA ASN A 207 15.99 3.44 8.86
C ASN A 207 14.64 4.12 8.94
N ARG A 208 13.74 3.79 8.02
CA ARG A 208 12.45 4.44 7.84
C ARG A 208 11.29 3.48 8.01
N LYS A 209 10.17 3.99 8.52
CA LYS A 209 8.88 3.30 8.48
C LYS A 209 7.73 4.29 8.35
N LEU A 210 6.59 3.85 7.88
CA LEU A 210 5.37 4.65 7.94
C LEU A 210 4.89 4.75 9.39
N ASP A 211 4.48 5.95 9.81
CA ASP A 211 4.10 6.24 11.20
C ASP A 211 2.61 6.56 11.30
N LYS A 212 1.81 5.58 11.75
CA LYS A 212 0.36 5.74 11.96
C LYS A 212 0.01 6.78 13.03
N HIS A 213 0.90 7.04 13.99
CA HIS A 213 0.65 8.00 15.07
C HIS A 213 0.89 9.46 14.64
N LYS A 214 1.85 9.67 13.74
CA LYS A 214 2.16 11.00 13.20
C LYS A 214 1.37 11.33 11.93
N ALA A 215 0.73 10.34 11.34
CA ALA A 215 -0.12 10.52 10.16
C ALA A 215 -1.30 11.44 10.44
N THR A 216 -1.66 12.26 9.46
CA THR A 216 -2.79 13.20 9.58
C THR A 216 -4.16 12.53 9.43
N GLY A 217 -4.18 11.26 9.05
CA GLY A 217 -5.36 10.43 8.83
C GLY A 217 -4.99 8.99 8.51
N ARG A 218 -5.87 8.28 7.81
CA ARG A 218 -5.66 6.87 7.47
C ARG A 218 -4.52 6.68 6.48
N ILE A 219 -3.67 5.68 6.74
CA ILE A 219 -2.53 5.30 5.88
C ILE A 219 -2.51 3.81 5.55
N ASP A 220 -3.56 3.08 5.89
CA ASP A 220 -3.63 1.62 5.81
C ASP A 220 -3.31 1.11 4.39
N GLY A 221 -3.82 1.78 3.35
CA GLY A 221 -3.49 1.46 1.96
C GLY A 221 -2.01 1.65 1.62
N MET A 222 -1.34 2.67 2.18
CA MET A 222 0.09 2.86 1.96
C MET A 222 0.93 1.86 2.73
N GLN A 223 0.46 1.46 3.91
CA GLN A 223 1.07 0.38 4.70
C GLN A 223 1.02 -0.93 3.92
N ALA A 224 -0.17 -1.29 3.40
CA ALA A 224 -0.36 -2.47 2.57
C ALA A 224 0.48 -2.41 1.27
N LEU A 225 0.50 -1.27 0.58
CA LEU A 225 1.31 -1.10 -0.63
C LEU A 225 2.81 -1.28 -0.35
N ALA A 226 3.32 -0.71 0.75
CA ALA A 226 4.71 -0.90 1.13
C ALA A 226 5.02 -2.36 1.47
N MET A 227 4.13 -3.06 2.19
CA MET A 227 4.30 -4.49 2.48
C MET A 227 4.30 -5.34 1.21
N ALA A 228 3.47 -5.01 0.21
CA ALA A 228 3.49 -5.69 -1.08
C ALA A 228 4.86 -5.57 -1.77
N PHE A 229 5.45 -4.38 -1.79
CA PHE A 229 6.82 -4.17 -2.31
C PHE A 229 7.87 -4.91 -1.48
N GLY A 230 7.66 -5.06 -0.17
CA GLY A 230 8.58 -5.72 0.74
C GLY A 230 8.71 -7.23 0.54
N VAL A 231 7.75 -7.88 -0.12
CA VAL A 231 7.77 -9.31 -0.44
C VAL A 231 8.06 -9.61 -1.92
N VAL A 232 8.28 -8.59 -2.74
CA VAL A 232 8.83 -8.78 -4.08
C VAL A 232 10.26 -9.29 -3.93
N PRO A 233 10.63 -10.43 -4.54
CA PRO A 233 12.01 -10.90 -4.53
C PRO A 233 12.94 -9.83 -5.08
N ALA A 234 14.09 -9.61 -4.43
CA ALA A 234 15.13 -8.78 -5.01
C ALA A 234 15.49 -9.35 -6.38
N GLU A 235 15.41 -8.54 -7.42
CA GLU A 235 15.98 -8.93 -8.71
C GLU A 235 17.45 -9.26 -8.44
N GLY A 236 17.83 -10.54 -8.60
CA GLY A 236 19.24 -10.92 -8.50
C GLY A 236 20.03 -10.06 -9.46
N PRO A 237 21.33 -9.81 -9.22
CA PRO A 237 22.15 -9.08 -10.17
C PRO A 237 21.92 -9.74 -11.53
N VAL A 238 21.50 -8.94 -12.53
CA VAL A 238 21.50 -9.38 -13.92
C VAL A 238 22.96 -9.67 -14.24
N VAL A 239 23.37 -10.92 -14.03
CA VAL A 239 24.62 -11.44 -14.55
C VAL A 239 24.36 -11.52 -16.04
N ALA A 240 24.55 -10.40 -16.74
CA ALA A 240 24.77 -10.43 -18.16
C ALA A 240 25.98 -11.34 -18.32
N SER A 241 25.77 -12.56 -18.81
CA SER A 241 26.87 -13.45 -19.14
C SER A 241 27.62 -12.78 -20.29
N PHE A 242 28.74 -12.15 -19.96
CA PHE A 242 29.68 -11.55 -20.92
C PHE A 242 30.16 -12.56 -22.00
N TRP A 243 29.77 -13.82 -21.84
CA TRP A 243 30.22 -14.93 -22.70
C TRP A 243 29.23 -15.23 -23.84
N GLU A 244 27.99 -14.76 -23.85
CA GLU A 244 27.07 -14.94 -24.97
C GLU A 244 27.28 -13.95 -26.13
N ALA A 245 27.97 -12.84 -25.90
CA ALA A 245 28.29 -11.85 -26.94
C ALA A 245 29.55 -12.15 -27.75
N ALA A 246 30.29 -13.22 -27.41
CA ALA A 246 31.56 -13.58 -28.09
C ALA A 246 31.42 -14.76 -29.05
N SER A 247 30.20 -15.22 -29.36
CA SER A 247 29.92 -16.39 -30.22
C SER A 247 28.95 -16.09 -31.35
N ALA A 248 28.84 -14.82 -31.79
CA ALA A 248 28.10 -14.44 -32.99
C ALA A 248 28.98 -13.73 -34.01
#